data_2db69ed9e2bca6ee06d1b1a7e21341c0
#
_entry.id   2db69ed9e2bca6ee06d1b1a7e21341c0
#
_cell.length_a   1.000
_cell.length_b   1.000
_cell.length_c   1.000
_cell.angle_alpha   90.00
_cell.angle_beta   90.00
_cell.angle_gamma   90.00
#
_symmetry.space_group_name_H-M   'P 1'
#
loop_
_entity.id
_entity.type
_entity.pdbx_description
1 polymer ?
#
loop_
_entity_poly.entity_id
_entity_poly.type
_entity_poly.pdbx_seq_one_letter_code
_entity_poly.pdbx_strand_id
1 'polypeptide(L)'
;MQSVTAFFRGRLPHQLKLADLLLVLSAIPILLMFALVPETFGLSWAGFGKLGRGGLLFVLFFLGFELMDFRRSAIPRLNRTRKIAVAAVVALALFYFGAVAAVGQFTDSVYWVGRVLGASGEVSNSWLMAMDYLVLALYIVVLATAFFGARAVKGILTAIVFSVGMLTMYLLDAFFPYGSLGPLQFWANFIVVGVGFLARLFGLPIYGSTNNLTILGKHGTFRLIVFWPSVGVHSMLIYSLVMILLAAKLTAPARRKIAYMIAGVTGTILLNVIRIFLIAYYGYVYAVSGADLDAFHNSIGEFLFPVWIVAFLLIVLNVEGRLSGGARRIAVQTSQIPTTTLEHKVSRSLHTISKQLQRV
;
A
#
# COMPACT_ATOMS: atom_id res chain seq x y z
N MET A 1 22.44 -3.44 -23.92
CA MET A 1 21.34 -3.67 -24.88
C MET A 1 21.23 -5.13 -25.38
N GLN A 2 22.23 -5.98 -25.25
CA GLN A 2 22.15 -7.40 -25.69
C GLN A 2 21.38 -8.30 -24.73
N SER A 3 21.16 -7.94 -23.46
CA SER A 3 20.46 -8.81 -22.48
C SER A 3 18.93 -8.78 -22.60
N VAL A 4 18.34 -7.71 -23.12
CA VAL A 4 16.89 -7.57 -23.26
C VAL A 4 16.36 -8.36 -24.47
N THR A 5 17.14 -8.41 -25.57
CA THR A 5 16.78 -9.18 -26.77
C THR A 5 16.92 -10.69 -26.58
N ALA A 6 17.81 -11.15 -25.70
CA ALA A 6 17.95 -12.58 -25.36
C ALA A 6 16.75 -13.08 -24.52
N PHE A 7 16.11 -12.20 -23.72
CA PHE A 7 14.93 -12.54 -22.95
C PHE A 7 13.70 -12.84 -23.83
N PHE A 8 13.56 -12.16 -24.96
CA PHE A 8 12.41 -12.34 -25.88
C PHE A 8 12.60 -13.45 -26.92
N ARG A 9 13.83 -13.92 -27.23
CA ARG A 9 14.08 -14.92 -28.29
C ARG A 9 13.98 -16.37 -27.85
N GLY A 10 13.84 -16.69 -26.57
CA GLY A 10 14.03 -18.05 -26.07
C GLY A 10 12.78 -18.83 -25.70
N ARG A 11 11.54 -18.32 -25.82
CA ARG A 11 10.35 -19.05 -25.33
C ARG A 11 9.06 -18.62 -25.98
N LEU A 12 8.69 -19.30 -27.01
CA LEU A 12 7.32 -19.51 -27.50
C LEU A 12 7.24 -20.91 -28.08
N PRO A 13 6.12 -21.59 -28.15
CA PRO A 13 4.91 -21.62 -27.31
C PRO A 13 4.53 -23.04 -26.91
N HIS A 14 3.38 -23.30 -26.44
CA HIS A 14 2.56 -24.54 -26.37
C HIS A 14 2.18 -25.10 -25.00
N GLN A 15 2.47 -24.42 -23.88
CA GLN A 15 1.71 -24.71 -22.67
C GLN A 15 1.37 -23.40 -21.99
N LEU A 16 0.11 -22.96 -22.06
CA LEU A 16 -0.45 -22.01 -21.13
C LEU A 16 -0.10 -22.51 -19.73
N LYS A 17 0.83 -21.83 -19.08
CA LYS A 17 1.27 -22.24 -17.75
C LYS A 17 0.12 -21.98 -16.81
N LEU A 18 -0.02 -22.81 -15.79
CA LEU A 18 -1.09 -22.69 -14.80
C LEU A 18 -1.15 -21.30 -14.16
N ALA A 19 0.01 -20.63 -14.04
CA ALA A 19 0.12 -19.24 -13.61
C ALA A 19 -0.56 -18.26 -14.57
N ASP A 20 -0.39 -18.45 -15.87
CA ASP A 20 -1.03 -17.61 -16.89
C ASP A 20 -2.55 -17.82 -16.88
N LEU A 21 -3.01 -19.07 -16.69
CA LEU A 21 -4.43 -19.38 -16.55
C LEU A 21 -5.02 -18.74 -15.28
N LEU A 22 -4.32 -18.75 -14.14
CA LEU A 22 -4.74 -18.07 -12.93
C LEU A 22 -4.90 -16.57 -13.16
N LEU A 23 -3.92 -15.94 -13.81
CA LEU A 23 -3.97 -14.49 -14.12
C LEU A 23 -5.16 -14.17 -15.03
N VAL A 24 -5.35 -14.94 -16.11
CA VAL A 24 -6.46 -14.75 -17.04
C VAL A 24 -7.80 -14.90 -16.32
N LEU A 25 -8.00 -15.98 -15.56
CA LEU A 25 -9.23 -16.19 -14.81
C LEU A 25 -9.47 -15.06 -13.79
N SER A 26 -8.42 -14.60 -13.11
CA SER A 26 -8.54 -13.48 -12.16
C SER A 26 -8.91 -12.16 -12.84
N ALA A 27 -8.47 -11.96 -14.08
CA ALA A 27 -8.73 -10.74 -14.84
C ALA A 27 -10.16 -10.70 -15.42
N ILE A 28 -10.75 -11.83 -15.78
CA ILE A 28 -12.05 -11.88 -16.49
C ILE A 28 -13.16 -11.09 -15.77
N PRO A 29 -13.44 -11.27 -14.46
CA PRO A 29 -14.50 -10.53 -13.79
C PRO A 29 -14.26 -9.02 -13.77
N ILE A 30 -12.99 -8.59 -13.60
CA ILE A 30 -12.61 -7.19 -13.57
C ILE A 30 -12.72 -6.57 -14.96
N LEU A 31 -12.27 -7.26 -15.99
CA LEU A 31 -12.38 -6.79 -17.38
C LEU A 31 -13.83 -6.73 -17.84
N LEU A 32 -14.67 -7.70 -17.42
CA LEU A 32 -16.12 -7.62 -17.65
C LEU A 32 -16.71 -6.36 -17.02
N MET A 33 -16.41 -6.09 -15.77
CA MET A 33 -16.88 -4.90 -15.09
C MET A 33 -16.34 -3.61 -15.74
N PHE A 34 -15.08 -3.58 -16.15
CA PHE A 34 -14.49 -2.46 -16.88
C PHE A 34 -15.20 -2.23 -18.21
N ALA A 35 -15.56 -3.28 -18.92
CA ALA A 35 -16.29 -3.17 -20.20
C ALA A 35 -17.73 -2.66 -20.02
N LEU A 36 -18.38 -3.00 -18.89
CA LEU A 36 -19.77 -2.61 -18.63
C LEU A 36 -19.90 -1.20 -18.02
N VAL A 37 -18.97 -0.80 -17.15
CA VAL A 37 -19.02 0.47 -16.39
C VAL A 37 -17.62 1.13 -16.29
N PRO A 38 -17.00 1.50 -17.42
CA PRO A 38 -15.64 2.02 -17.46
C PRO A 38 -15.44 3.30 -16.66
N GLU A 39 -16.47 4.13 -16.53
CA GLU A 39 -16.44 5.39 -15.78
C GLU A 39 -16.17 5.21 -14.28
N THR A 40 -16.38 4.00 -13.76
CA THR A 40 -16.13 3.69 -12.34
C THR A 40 -14.66 3.35 -12.04
N PHE A 41 -13.82 3.19 -13.07
CA PHE A 41 -12.41 2.84 -12.95
C PHE A 41 -11.47 4.05 -12.86
N GLY A 42 -11.96 5.17 -12.35
CA GLY A 42 -11.12 6.31 -12.03
C GLY A 42 -10.01 5.95 -11.03
N LEU A 43 -8.84 6.58 -11.18
CA LEU A 43 -7.72 6.47 -10.25
C LEU A 43 -7.84 7.44 -9.07
N SER A 44 -8.82 8.32 -9.06
CA SER A 44 -8.96 9.34 -8.03
C SER A 44 -9.31 8.69 -6.69
N TRP A 45 -8.40 8.82 -5.76
CA TRP A 45 -8.54 8.45 -4.35
C TRP A 45 -9.50 9.39 -3.60
N ALA A 46 -9.85 10.50 -4.21
CA ALA A 46 -10.76 11.49 -3.67
C ALA A 46 -12.21 11.03 -3.93
N GLY A 47 -12.80 10.41 -2.93
CA GLY A 47 -14.10 9.76 -2.94
C GLY A 47 -15.34 10.63 -3.13
N PHE A 48 -15.26 11.80 -3.69
CA PHE A 48 -16.44 12.59 -4.02
C PHE A 48 -17.02 12.15 -5.37
N GLY A 49 -17.90 11.16 -5.33
CA GLY A 49 -18.81 10.82 -6.43
C GLY A 49 -18.25 9.94 -7.55
N LYS A 50 -16.98 9.53 -7.53
CA LYS A 50 -16.43 8.60 -8.52
C LYS A 50 -15.93 7.34 -7.82
N LEU A 51 -16.43 6.19 -8.30
CA LEU A 51 -16.03 4.88 -7.81
C LEU A 51 -14.54 4.63 -8.18
N GLY A 52 -13.68 4.43 -7.18
CA GLY A 52 -12.24 4.22 -7.38
C GLY A 52 -11.86 2.78 -7.72
N ARG A 53 -12.54 2.15 -8.71
CA ARG A 53 -12.28 0.77 -9.12
C ARG A 53 -10.95 0.57 -9.85
N GLY A 54 -10.26 1.66 -10.23
CA GLY A 54 -8.93 1.59 -10.83
C GLY A 54 -7.92 0.79 -10.00
N GLY A 55 -8.06 0.79 -8.67
CA GLY A 55 -7.25 -0.03 -7.78
C GLY A 55 -7.38 -1.54 -8.00
N LEU A 56 -8.50 -2.05 -8.55
CA LEU A 56 -8.65 -3.46 -8.91
C LEU A 56 -7.65 -3.88 -10.01
N LEU A 57 -7.31 -2.97 -10.91
CA LEU A 57 -6.28 -3.20 -11.95
C LEU A 57 -4.88 -3.32 -11.33
N PHE A 58 -4.60 -2.59 -10.24
CA PHE A 58 -3.35 -2.75 -9.50
C PHE A 58 -3.26 -4.11 -8.80
N VAL A 59 -4.37 -4.66 -8.30
CA VAL A 59 -4.39 -6.03 -7.78
C VAL A 59 -3.93 -7.03 -8.84
N LEU A 60 -4.46 -6.90 -10.07
CA LEU A 60 -4.06 -7.76 -11.20
C LEU A 60 -2.59 -7.54 -11.59
N PHE A 61 -2.13 -6.31 -11.58
CA PHE A 61 -0.73 -5.98 -11.84
C PHE A 61 0.20 -6.68 -10.83
N PHE A 62 -0.07 -6.56 -9.54
CA PHE A 62 0.72 -7.22 -8.49
C PHE A 62 0.63 -8.74 -8.59
N LEU A 63 -0.56 -9.28 -8.85
CA LEU A 63 -0.75 -10.71 -9.07
C LEU A 63 0.09 -11.19 -10.26
N GLY A 64 0.03 -10.50 -11.39
CA GLY A 64 0.82 -10.84 -12.58
C GLY A 64 2.32 -10.82 -12.30
N PHE A 65 2.81 -9.82 -11.56
CA PHE A 65 4.20 -9.72 -11.19
C PHE A 65 4.66 -10.88 -10.29
N GLU A 66 3.87 -11.24 -9.28
CA GLU A 66 4.18 -12.36 -8.38
C GLU A 66 4.10 -13.71 -9.08
N LEU A 67 3.14 -13.89 -10.00
CA LEU A 67 3.02 -15.13 -10.77
C LEU A 67 4.18 -15.37 -11.75
N MET A 68 4.96 -14.36 -12.08
CA MET A 68 6.19 -14.55 -12.87
C MET A 68 7.18 -15.51 -12.18
N ASP A 69 7.24 -15.49 -10.86
CA ASP A 69 8.10 -16.39 -10.07
C ASP A 69 7.53 -17.82 -10.04
N PHE A 70 6.21 -18.00 -10.09
CA PHE A 70 5.54 -19.31 -10.15
C PHE A 70 5.63 -20.03 -11.49
N ARG A 71 5.99 -19.33 -12.55
CA ARG A 71 6.10 -19.92 -13.91
C ARG A 71 7.07 -21.09 -14.01
N ARG A 72 7.91 -21.31 -13.01
CA ARG A 72 8.88 -22.40 -12.95
C ARG A 72 8.35 -23.68 -12.29
N SER A 73 7.18 -23.62 -11.66
CA SER A 73 6.61 -24.76 -10.94
C SER A 73 5.91 -25.73 -11.89
N ALA A 74 6.13 -27.03 -11.71
CA ALA A 74 5.44 -28.07 -12.45
C ALA A 74 3.91 -28.00 -12.23
N ILE A 75 3.14 -28.26 -13.28
CA ILE A 75 1.68 -28.19 -13.26
C ILE A 75 1.12 -29.38 -12.50
N PRO A 76 0.51 -29.23 -11.32
CA PRO A 76 -0.25 -30.32 -10.71
C PRO A 76 -1.49 -30.57 -11.56
N ARG A 77 -1.76 -31.83 -11.89
CA ARG A 77 -3.02 -32.21 -12.57
C ARG A 77 -4.20 -31.90 -11.65
N LEU A 78 -5.07 -30.98 -12.08
CA LEU A 78 -6.31 -30.68 -11.37
C LEU A 78 -7.21 -31.93 -11.40
N ASN A 79 -7.56 -32.44 -10.23
CA ASN A 79 -8.57 -33.47 -10.11
C ASN A 79 -9.98 -32.93 -10.41
N ARG A 80 -10.97 -33.81 -10.61
CA ARG A 80 -12.35 -33.42 -10.96
C ARG A 80 -12.93 -32.40 -9.93
N THR A 81 -12.74 -32.64 -8.63
CA THR A 81 -13.24 -31.78 -7.57
C THR A 81 -12.67 -30.39 -7.66
N ARG A 82 -11.35 -30.22 -7.87
CA ARG A 82 -10.72 -28.90 -8.02
C ARG A 82 -11.20 -28.18 -9.28
N LYS A 83 -11.42 -28.88 -10.39
CA LYS A 83 -11.99 -28.29 -11.61
C LYS A 83 -13.40 -27.73 -11.36
N ILE A 84 -14.25 -28.47 -10.64
CA ILE A 84 -15.59 -28.03 -10.27
C ILE A 84 -15.51 -26.81 -9.32
N ALA A 85 -14.63 -26.84 -8.32
CA ALA A 85 -14.43 -25.70 -7.41
C ALA A 85 -13.97 -24.44 -8.15
N VAL A 86 -13.02 -24.56 -9.08
CA VAL A 86 -12.57 -23.44 -9.90
C VAL A 86 -13.72 -22.89 -10.75
N ALA A 87 -14.48 -23.75 -11.43
CA ALA A 87 -15.61 -23.33 -12.25
C ALA A 87 -16.69 -22.62 -11.41
N ALA A 88 -17.01 -23.14 -10.23
CA ALA A 88 -17.98 -22.55 -9.32
C ALA A 88 -17.53 -21.17 -8.82
N VAL A 89 -16.27 -21.04 -8.43
CA VAL A 89 -15.72 -19.77 -7.92
C VAL A 89 -15.64 -18.72 -9.02
N VAL A 90 -15.27 -19.11 -10.26
CA VAL A 90 -15.29 -18.22 -11.41
C VAL A 90 -16.72 -17.76 -11.71
N ALA A 91 -17.69 -18.69 -11.72
CA ALA A 91 -19.10 -18.36 -11.94
C ALA A 91 -19.64 -17.40 -10.87
N LEU A 92 -19.31 -17.61 -9.59
CA LEU A 92 -19.70 -16.72 -8.50
C LEU A 92 -19.09 -15.31 -8.64
N ALA A 93 -17.81 -15.22 -9.01
CA ALA A 93 -17.16 -13.92 -9.24
C ALA A 93 -17.78 -13.19 -10.44
N LEU A 94 -18.02 -13.88 -11.55
CA LEU A 94 -18.70 -13.31 -12.72
C LEU A 94 -20.12 -12.84 -12.37
N PHE A 95 -20.85 -13.64 -11.60
CA PHE A 95 -22.19 -13.27 -11.14
C PHE A 95 -22.12 -12.00 -10.29
N TYR A 96 -21.23 -11.96 -9.28
CA TYR A 96 -21.10 -10.80 -8.40
C TYR A 96 -20.76 -9.52 -9.17
N PHE A 97 -19.65 -9.54 -9.93
CA PHE A 97 -19.19 -8.34 -10.65
C PHE A 97 -20.15 -7.95 -11.80
N GLY A 98 -20.79 -8.92 -12.46
CA GLY A 98 -21.81 -8.67 -13.46
C GLY A 98 -23.08 -8.07 -12.86
N ALA A 99 -23.56 -8.59 -11.72
CA ALA A 99 -24.74 -8.09 -11.02
C ALA A 99 -24.53 -6.67 -10.44
N VAL A 100 -23.32 -6.41 -9.91
CA VAL A 100 -22.94 -5.06 -9.44
C VAL A 100 -22.84 -4.07 -10.61
N ALA A 101 -22.31 -4.50 -11.76
CA ALA A 101 -22.20 -3.65 -12.96
C ALA A 101 -23.57 -3.34 -13.58
N ALA A 102 -24.53 -4.27 -13.50
CA ALA A 102 -25.87 -4.10 -14.03
C ALA A 102 -26.71 -3.04 -13.29
N VAL A 103 -26.26 -2.55 -12.17
CA VAL A 103 -26.92 -1.56 -11.28
C VAL A 103 -28.41 -1.86 -11.09
N GLY A 104 -28.80 -2.42 -9.95
CA GLY A 104 -30.20 -2.79 -9.71
C GLY A 104 -30.39 -3.40 -8.33
N GLN A 105 -31.40 -4.23 -8.16
CA GLN A 105 -31.80 -4.84 -6.88
C GLN A 105 -30.65 -5.55 -6.13
N PHE A 106 -29.68 -6.12 -6.86
CA PHE A 106 -28.51 -6.74 -6.23
C PHE A 106 -27.61 -5.71 -5.56
N THR A 107 -27.32 -4.62 -6.24
CA THR A 107 -26.52 -3.50 -5.69
C THR A 107 -27.24 -2.87 -4.49
N ASP A 108 -28.57 -2.71 -4.59
CA ASP A 108 -29.39 -2.21 -3.46
C ASP A 108 -29.35 -3.16 -2.27
N SER A 109 -29.31 -4.48 -2.51
CA SER A 109 -29.15 -5.48 -1.46
C SER A 109 -27.78 -5.38 -0.77
N VAL A 110 -26.70 -5.14 -1.53
CA VAL A 110 -25.36 -4.91 -0.96
C VAL A 110 -25.36 -3.65 -0.10
N TYR A 111 -25.97 -2.56 -0.57
CA TYR A 111 -26.12 -1.33 0.22
C TYR A 111 -26.98 -1.52 1.46
N TRP A 112 -28.05 -2.31 1.37
CA TRP A 112 -28.90 -2.63 2.51
C TRP A 112 -28.09 -3.36 3.60
N VAL A 113 -27.28 -4.35 3.24
CA VAL A 113 -26.40 -5.03 4.20
C VAL A 113 -25.46 -4.04 4.88
N GLY A 114 -24.85 -3.12 4.12
CA GLY A 114 -23.98 -2.09 4.68
C GLY A 114 -24.72 -1.22 5.71
N ARG A 115 -25.92 -0.77 5.40
CA ARG A 115 -26.77 0.02 6.32
C ARG A 115 -27.14 -0.73 7.59
N VAL A 116 -27.49 -2.01 7.46
CA VAL A 116 -27.78 -2.85 8.62
C VAL A 116 -26.58 -3.01 9.53
N LEU A 117 -25.36 -3.06 8.96
CA LEU A 117 -24.10 -3.12 9.70
C LEU A 117 -23.62 -1.75 10.22
N GLY A 118 -24.32 -0.66 9.90
CA GLY A 118 -23.98 0.68 10.38
C GLY A 118 -23.15 1.53 9.43
N ALA A 119 -22.95 1.11 8.18
CA ALA A 119 -22.32 1.96 7.17
C ALA A 119 -23.21 3.17 6.87
N SER A 120 -22.64 4.37 6.84
CA SER A 120 -23.40 5.59 6.64
C SER A 120 -23.88 5.76 5.18
N GLY A 121 -25.09 6.30 5.02
CA GLY A 121 -25.70 6.51 3.69
C GLY A 121 -24.93 7.49 2.80
N GLU A 122 -24.17 8.42 3.38
CA GLU A 122 -23.39 9.42 2.62
C GLU A 122 -22.18 8.82 1.89
N VAL A 123 -21.71 7.65 2.33
CA VAL A 123 -20.51 6.96 1.79
C VAL A 123 -20.86 5.53 1.33
N SER A 124 -22.09 5.35 0.84
CA SER A 124 -22.61 4.06 0.34
C SER A 124 -21.67 3.41 -0.70
N ASN A 125 -21.05 4.23 -1.56
CA ASN A 125 -20.10 3.77 -2.56
C ASN A 125 -18.84 3.13 -1.94
N SER A 126 -18.38 3.62 -0.79
CA SER A 126 -17.21 3.04 -0.10
C SER A 126 -17.51 1.64 0.41
N TRP A 127 -18.72 1.39 0.91
CA TRP A 127 -19.13 0.04 1.27
C TRP A 127 -19.13 -0.92 0.06
N LEU A 128 -19.70 -0.49 -1.07
CA LEU A 128 -19.70 -1.30 -2.29
C LEU A 128 -18.26 -1.59 -2.76
N MET A 129 -17.38 -0.57 -2.74
CA MET A 129 -15.97 -0.76 -3.06
C MET A 129 -15.28 -1.74 -2.11
N ALA A 130 -15.55 -1.65 -0.81
CA ALA A 130 -15.02 -2.61 0.16
C ALA A 130 -15.42 -4.04 -0.21
N MET A 131 -16.67 -4.26 -0.60
CA MET A 131 -17.15 -5.59 -1.02
C MET A 131 -16.51 -6.05 -2.33
N ASP A 132 -16.27 -5.16 -3.29
CA ASP A 132 -15.56 -5.49 -4.53
C ASP A 132 -14.13 -6.02 -4.23
N TYR A 133 -13.39 -5.35 -3.33
CA TYR A 133 -12.05 -5.80 -2.93
C TYR A 133 -12.06 -7.08 -2.10
N LEU A 134 -13.06 -7.25 -1.22
CA LEU A 134 -13.24 -8.47 -0.43
C LEU A 134 -13.48 -9.68 -1.34
N VAL A 135 -14.45 -9.54 -2.25
CA VAL A 135 -14.79 -10.62 -3.20
C VAL A 135 -13.61 -10.95 -4.09
N LEU A 136 -12.90 -9.94 -4.61
CA LEU A 136 -11.71 -10.15 -5.43
C LEU A 136 -10.59 -10.86 -4.65
N ALA A 137 -10.31 -10.43 -3.41
CA ALA A 137 -9.28 -11.04 -2.58
C ALA A 137 -9.60 -12.53 -2.31
N LEU A 138 -10.83 -12.83 -1.90
CA LEU A 138 -11.28 -14.20 -1.67
C LEU A 138 -11.23 -15.02 -2.95
N TYR A 139 -11.67 -14.48 -4.07
CA TYR A 139 -11.62 -15.11 -5.37
C TYR A 139 -10.20 -15.53 -5.77
N ILE A 140 -9.24 -14.60 -5.68
CA ILE A 140 -7.84 -14.86 -6.02
C ILE A 140 -7.23 -15.90 -5.07
N VAL A 141 -7.50 -15.82 -3.76
CA VAL A 141 -7.00 -16.78 -2.77
C VAL A 141 -7.53 -18.18 -3.04
N VAL A 142 -8.83 -18.32 -3.32
CA VAL A 142 -9.44 -19.62 -3.60
C VAL A 142 -8.90 -20.21 -4.91
N LEU A 143 -8.77 -19.39 -5.96
CA LEU A 143 -8.18 -19.83 -7.22
C LEU A 143 -6.72 -20.28 -7.03
N ALA A 144 -5.88 -19.47 -6.38
CA ALA A 144 -4.49 -19.82 -6.14
C ALA A 144 -4.35 -21.10 -5.31
N THR A 145 -5.20 -21.26 -4.30
CA THR A 145 -5.23 -22.47 -3.47
C THR A 145 -5.68 -23.70 -4.27
N ALA A 146 -6.68 -23.55 -5.14
CA ALA A 146 -7.16 -24.63 -5.99
C ALA A 146 -6.09 -25.08 -7.01
N PHE A 147 -5.35 -24.14 -7.58
CA PHE A 147 -4.32 -24.42 -8.58
C PHE A 147 -3.01 -24.94 -7.98
N PHE A 148 -2.51 -24.29 -6.92
CA PHE A 148 -1.16 -24.51 -6.41
C PHE A 148 -1.13 -25.04 -4.95
N GLY A 149 -2.30 -25.13 -4.29
CA GLY A 149 -2.42 -25.50 -2.87
C GLY A 149 -2.22 -24.32 -1.93
N ALA A 150 -2.47 -24.50 -0.63
CA ALA A 150 -2.46 -23.44 0.38
C ALA A 150 -1.14 -22.69 0.50
N ARG A 151 0.00 -23.33 0.18
CA ARG A 151 1.31 -22.66 0.20
C ARG A 151 1.44 -21.54 -0.84
N ALA A 152 0.64 -21.57 -1.89
CA ALA A 152 0.64 -20.56 -2.95
C ALA A 152 0.22 -19.17 -2.45
N VAL A 153 -0.58 -19.08 -1.38
CA VAL A 153 -1.01 -17.83 -0.77
C VAL A 153 0.19 -16.94 -0.40
N LYS A 154 1.29 -17.55 0.06
CA LYS A 154 2.54 -16.82 0.35
C LYS A 154 3.19 -16.21 -0.89
N GLY A 155 2.96 -16.80 -2.05
CA GLY A 155 3.56 -16.35 -3.30
C GLY A 155 2.76 -15.27 -4.03
N ILE A 156 1.52 -15.00 -3.59
CA ILE A 156 0.66 -13.93 -4.08
C ILE A 156 0.35 -12.90 -2.97
N LEU A 157 1.27 -12.80 -2.00
CA LEU A 157 1.08 -12.01 -0.80
C LEU A 157 0.89 -10.53 -1.11
N THR A 158 1.58 -9.98 -2.12
CA THR A 158 1.48 -8.56 -2.49
C THR A 158 0.08 -8.21 -2.96
N ALA A 159 -0.49 -9.03 -3.86
CA ALA A 159 -1.85 -8.84 -4.37
C ALA A 159 -2.90 -8.92 -3.23
N ILE A 160 -2.73 -9.88 -2.31
CA ILE A 160 -3.62 -10.04 -1.15
C ILE A 160 -3.51 -8.85 -0.20
N VAL A 161 -2.29 -8.47 0.21
CA VAL A 161 -2.04 -7.35 1.14
C VAL A 161 -2.57 -6.06 0.56
N PHE A 162 -2.38 -5.81 -0.74
CA PHE A 162 -2.94 -4.65 -1.41
C PHE A 162 -4.48 -4.67 -1.39
N SER A 163 -5.10 -5.81 -1.73
CA SER A 163 -6.57 -5.94 -1.71
C SER A 163 -7.15 -5.73 -0.31
N VAL A 164 -6.54 -6.33 0.72
CA VAL A 164 -6.96 -6.17 2.12
C VAL A 164 -6.77 -4.73 2.61
N GLY A 165 -5.70 -4.07 2.16
CA GLY A 165 -5.47 -2.67 2.49
C GLY A 165 -6.52 -1.74 1.87
N MET A 166 -6.86 -1.95 0.61
CA MET A 166 -7.93 -1.21 -0.07
C MET A 166 -9.28 -1.48 0.58
N LEU A 167 -9.58 -2.75 0.90
CA LEU A 167 -10.75 -3.13 1.68
C LEU A 167 -10.81 -2.34 3.00
N THR A 168 -9.72 -2.33 3.77
CA THR A 168 -9.65 -1.61 5.06
C THR A 168 -9.91 -0.12 4.88
N MET A 169 -9.31 0.51 3.87
CA MET A 169 -9.50 1.92 3.57
C MET A 169 -10.98 2.24 3.28
N TYR A 170 -11.61 1.46 2.43
CA TYR A 170 -13.03 1.68 2.09
C TYR A 170 -13.97 1.33 3.25
N LEU A 171 -13.63 0.37 4.12
CA LEU A 171 -14.38 0.13 5.35
C LEU A 171 -14.28 1.31 6.32
N LEU A 172 -13.10 1.93 6.47
CA LEU A 172 -12.95 3.15 7.26
C LEU A 172 -13.86 4.26 6.73
N ASP A 173 -13.86 4.49 5.42
CA ASP A 173 -14.74 5.48 4.78
C ASP A 173 -16.23 5.17 4.99
N ALA A 174 -16.62 3.89 4.93
CA ALA A 174 -18.00 3.47 5.07
C ALA A 174 -18.53 3.64 6.51
N PHE A 175 -17.70 3.36 7.54
CA PHE A 175 -18.11 3.40 8.95
C PHE A 175 -17.81 4.72 9.65
N PHE A 176 -16.88 5.53 9.11
CA PHE A 176 -16.49 6.82 9.71
C PHE A 176 -16.68 7.95 8.68
N PRO A 177 -17.92 8.41 8.48
CA PRO A 177 -18.20 9.46 7.50
C PRO A 177 -17.45 10.74 7.82
N TYR A 178 -17.10 11.49 6.77
CA TYR A 178 -16.20 12.65 6.84
C TYR A 178 -16.70 13.77 7.74
N GLY A 179 -18.01 13.98 7.81
CA GLY A 179 -18.63 15.05 8.61
C GLY A 179 -18.84 14.72 10.08
N SER A 180 -18.62 13.46 10.53
CA SER A 180 -18.83 13.08 11.91
C SER A 180 -17.57 13.34 12.76
N LEU A 181 -17.79 13.79 14.01
CA LEU A 181 -16.74 13.87 15.04
C LEU A 181 -16.45 12.46 15.60
N GLY A 182 -16.25 11.48 14.72
CA GLY A 182 -15.89 10.13 15.10
C GLY A 182 -14.45 10.04 15.67
N PRO A 183 -14.06 8.87 16.17
CA PRO A 183 -12.75 8.68 16.81
C PRO A 183 -11.57 9.01 15.89
N LEU A 184 -11.72 8.87 14.57
CA LEU A 184 -10.66 9.24 13.61
C LEU A 184 -10.53 10.75 13.45
N GLN A 185 -11.57 11.53 13.72
CA GLN A 185 -11.55 12.98 13.63
C GLN A 185 -10.62 13.62 14.69
N PHE A 186 -10.32 12.90 15.78
CA PHE A 186 -9.35 13.32 16.77
C PHE A 186 -7.98 13.68 16.16
N TRP A 187 -7.56 12.98 15.12
CA TRP A 187 -6.29 13.25 14.42
C TRP A 187 -6.27 14.60 13.71
N ALA A 188 -7.44 15.14 13.33
CA ALA A 188 -7.53 16.45 12.67
C ALA A 188 -6.99 17.57 13.56
N ASN A 189 -7.22 17.47 14.87
CA ASN A 189 -6.74 18.47 15.81
C ASN A 189 -5.20 18.57 15.83
N PHE A 190 -4.48 17.46 15.76
CA PHE A 190 -3.01 17.48 15.66
C PHE A 190 -2.51 18.21 14.43
N ILE A 191 -3.16 17.97 13.28
CA ILE A 191 -2.81 18.64 12.03
C ILE A 191 -3.08 20.14 12.14
N VAL A 192 -4.27 20.53 12.64
CA VAL A 192 -4.65 21.94 12.81
C VAL A 192 -3.69 22.66 13.76
N VAL A 193 -3.30 22.03 14.88
CA VAL A 193 -2.31 22.57 15.81
C VAL A 193 -0.94 22.73 15.13
N GLY A 194 -0.50 21.72 14.39
CA GLY A 194 0.77 21.76 13.64
C GLY A 194 0.79 22.87 12.58
N VAL A 195 -0.30 23.04 11.83
CA VAL A 195 -0.46 24.12 10.85
C VAL A 195 -0.48 25.48 11.52
N GLY A 196 -1.21 25.62 12.64
CA GLY A 196 -1.25 26.86 13.42
C GLY A 196 0.11 27.22 14.02
N PHE A 197 0.93 26.24 14.39
CA PHE A 197 2.31 26.47 14.80
C PHE A 197 3.17 27.02 13.65
N LEU A 198 3.12 26.38 12.48
CA LEU A 198 3.83 26.85 11.29
C LEU A 198 3.35 28.25 10.87
N ALA A 199 2.03 28.50 10.87
CA ALA A 199 1.48 29.79 10.52
C ALA A 199 2.04 30.92 11.44
N ARG A 200 2.11 30.66 12.75
CA ARG A 200 2.71 31.61 13.72
C ARG A 200 4.19 31.84 13.46
N LEU A 201 4.92 30.77 13.14
CA LEU A 201 6.36 30.88 12.85
C LEU A 201 6.64 31.78 11.64
N PHE A 202 5.77 31.75 10.64
CA PHE A 202 5.87 32.58 9.43
C PHE A 202 5.06 33.89 9.51
N GLY A 203 4.47 34.22 10.64
CA GLY A 203 3.69 35.45 10.84
C GLY A 203 2.42 35.54 9.98
N LEU A 204 1.83 34.41 9.64
CA LEU A 204 0.65 34.34 8.77
C LEU A 204 -0.65 34.43 9.59
N PRO A 205 -1.68 35.17 9.12
CA PRO A 205 -2.96 35.31 9.80
C PRO A 205 -3.85 34.09 9.54
N ILE A 206 -3.40 32.93 10.02
CA ILE A 206 -4.09 31.65 9.93
C ILE A 206 -4.36 31.14 11.34
N TYR A 207 -5.62 30.93 11.66
CA TYR A 207 -6.09 30.56 13.00
C TYR A 207 -6.73 29.18 12.98
N GLY A 208 -6.26 28.29 13.87
CA GLY A 208 -6.79 26.94 14.01
C GLY A 208 -7.67 26.79 15.25
N SER A 209 -8.81 26.14 15.11
CA SER A 209 -9.68 25.76 16.21
C SER A 209 -10.31 24.39 15.92
N THR A 210 -10.05 23.42 16.79
CA THR A 210 -10.53 22.02 16.66
C THR A 210 -10.12 21.41 15.32
N ASN A 211 -11.01 21.41 14.32
CA ASN A 211 -10.77 20.89 12.98
C ASN A 211 -10.90 21.99 11.88
N ASN A 212 -10.98 23.25 12.28
CA ASN A 212 -11.16 24.37 11.36
C ASN A 212 -9.90 25.23 11.30
N LEU A 213 -9.55 25.65 10.10
CA LEU A 213 -8.54 26.67 9.84
C LEU A 213 -9.23 27.88 9.21
N THR A 214 -9.15 29.02 9.86
CA THR A 214 -9.61 30.30 9.32
C THR A 214 -8.40 31.03 8.77
N ILE A 215 -8.45 31.37 7.49
CA ILE A 215 -7.38 32.00 6.72
C ILE A 215 -7.85 33.40 6.35
N LEU A 216 -7.20 34.42 6.90
CA LEU A 216 -7.46 35.80 6.49
C LEU A 216 -6.60 36.13 5.28
N GLY A 217 -7.06 35.70 4.11
CA GLY A 217 -6.32 35.84 2.85
C GLY A 217 -6.36 37.25 2.29
N LYS A 218 -5.43 37.55 1.38
CA LYS A 218 -5.33 38.87 0.71
C LYS A 218 -6.57 39.23 -0.12
N HIS A 219 -7.27 38.21 -0.63
CA HIS A 219 -8.42 38.37 -1.51
C HIS A 219 -9.76 38.00 -0.83
N GLY A 220 -9.73 37.59 0.44
CA GLY A 220 -10.90 37.22 1.20
C GLY A 220 -10.60 36.31 2.37
N THR A 221 -11.63 36.00 3.15
CA THR A 221 -11.52 35.05 4.27
C THR A 221 -11.96 33.68 3.81
N PHE A 222 -11.12 32.68 4.02
CA PHE A 222 -11.39 31.29 3.70
C PHE A 222 -11.51 30.46 4.98
N ARG A 223 -12.39 29.47 4.94
CA ARG A 223 -12.51 28.48 6.02
C ARG A 223 -12.24 27.10 5.45
N LEU A 224 -11.16 26.48 5.92
CA LEU A 224 -10.81 25.11 5.57
C LEU A 224 -11.17 24.19 6.72
N ILE A 225 -12.02 23.19 6.46
CA ILE A 225 -12.38 22.16 7.43
C ILE A 225 -11.50 20.95 7.18
N VAL A 226 -10.74 20.56 8.20
CA VAL A 226 -9.85 19.40 8.14
C VAL A 226 -10.63 18.18 8.62
N PHE A 227 -11.00 17.32 7.68
CA PHE A 227 -11.63 16.03 7.97
C PHE A 227 -10.58 14.94 8.17
N TRP A 228 -10.93 13.86 8.84
CA TRP A 228 -10.01 12.75 9.11
C TRP A 228 -9.32 12.15 7.85
N PRO A 229 -9.94 12.06 6.66
CA PRO A 229 -9.20 11.63 5.46
C PRO A 229 -8.12 12.63 5.06
N SER A 230 -8.39 13.93 5.21
CA SER A 230 -7.42 15.01 4.93
C SER A 230 -6.25 15.03 5.93
N VAL A 231 -6.39 14.39 7.09
CA VAL A 231 -5.31 14.16 8.06
C VAL A 231 -4.24 13.22 7.51
N GLY A 232 -4.50 12.49 6.43
CA GLY A 232 -3.57 11.58 5.80
C GLY A 232 -3.70 10.13 6.28
N VAL A 233 -4.82 9.73 6.89
CA VAL A 233 -5.06 8.34 7.30
C VAL A 233 -4.94 7.40 6.10
N HIS A 234 -5.52 7.73 4.96
CA HIS A 234 -5.37 6.96 3.71
C HIS A 234 -3.91 6.87 3.28
N SER A 235 -3.20 8.00 3.34
CA SER A 235 -1.77 8.05 3.00
C SER A 235 -0.92 7.19 3.94
N MET A 236 -1.22 7.19 5.23
CA MET A 236 -0.55 6.32 6.22
C MET A 236 -0.84 4.85 5.96
N LEU A 237 -2.07 4.49 5.59
CA LEU A 237 -2.44 3.12 5.23
C LEU A 237 -1.68 2.66 3.98
N ILE A 238 -1.68 3.46 2.91
CA ILE A 238 -0.96 3.13 1.68
C ILE A 238 0.54 3.01 1.95
N TYR A 239 1.12 3.96 2.71
CA TYR A 239 2.51 3.87 3.12
C TYR A 239 2.79 2.57 3.88
N SER A 240 1.93 2.23 4.86
CA SER A 240 2.07 1.01 5.66
C SER A 240 2.01 -0.25 4.80
N LEU A 241 1.11 -0.29 3.81
CA LEU A 241 1.04 -1.39 2.84
C LEU A 241 2.34 -1.54 2.05
N VAL A 242 2.85 -0.45 1.48
CA VAL A 242 4.11 -0.44 0.74
C VAL A 242 5.27 -0.91 1.63
N MET A 243 5.32 -0.45 2.88
CA MET A 243 6.35 -0.83 3.83
C MET A 243 6.25 -2.29 4.30
N ILE A 244 5.03 -2.82 4.48
CA ILE A 244 4.84 -4.25 4.79
C ILE A 244 5.38 -5.11 3.64
N LEU A 245 5.07 -4.75 2.40
CA LEU A 245 5.55 -5.45 1.22
C LEU A 245 7.08 -5.37 1.06
N LEU A 246 7.64 -4.19 1.28
CA LEU A 246 9.09 -4.00 1.28
C LEU A 246 9.75 -4.80 2.41
N ALA A 247 9.21 -4.73 3.63
CA ALA A 247 9.72 -5.45 4.79
C ALA A 247 9.69 -6.97 4.61
N ALA A 248 8.72 -7.51 3.89
CA ALA A 248 8.67 -8.94 3.55
C ALA A 248 9.85 -9.36 2.64
N LYS A 249 10.34 -8.47 1.80
CA LYS A 249 11.44 -8.72 0.84
C LYS A 249 12.82 -8.31 1.36
N LEU A 250 12.90 -7.42 2.36
CA LEU A 250 14.16 -6.99 2.96
C LEU A 250 14.76 -8.07 3.86
N THR A 251 16.07 -8.28 3.74
CA THR A 251 16.86 -9.18 4.61
C THR A 251 17.30 -8.54 5.93
N ALA A 252 16.71 -7.39 6.29
CA ALA A 252 17.01 -6.65 7.50
C ALA A 252 16.41 -7.31 8.77
N PRO A 253 17.00 -7.13 9.97
CA PRO A 253 16.42 -7.61 11.22
C PRO A 253 15.12 -6.88 11.55
N ALA A 254 14.22 -7.56 12.28
CA ALA A 254 12.88 -7.05 12.61
C ALA A 254 12.89 -5.65 13.24
N ARG A 255 13.84 -5.37 14.13
CA ARG A 255 13.98 -4.05 14.78
C ARG A 255 14.15 -2.91 13.75
N ARG A 256 14.97 -3.10 12.71
CA ARG A 256 15.15 -2.09 11.65
C ARG A 256 13.90 -1.94 10.79
N LYS A 257 13.24 -3.05 10.46
CA LYS A 257 11.97 -3.00 9.72
C LYS A 257 10.91 -2.19 10.46
N ILE A 258 10.78 -2.40 11.79
CA ILE A 258 9.88 -1.63 12.65
C ILE A 258 10.30 -0.16 12.70
N ALA A 259 11.59 0.13 12.84
CA ALA A 259 12.09 1.52 12.85
C ALA A 259 11.76 2.24 11.53
N TYR A 260 11.91 1.59 10.37
CA TYR A 260 11.51 2.16 9.09
C TYR A 260 10.01 2.39 9.00
N MET A 261 9.20 1.46 9.52
CA MET A 261 7.75 1.64 9.56
C MET A 261 7.37 2.88 10.38
N ILE A 262 7.90 3.01 11.60
CA ILE A 262 7.63 4.15 12.47
C ILE A 262 8.12 5.46 11.84
N ALA A 263 9.36 5.49 11.34
CA ALA A 263 9.94 6.68 10.73
C ALA A 263 9.12 7.18 9.53
N GLY A 264 8.68 6.26 8.67
CA GLY A 264 7.91 6.65 7.51
C GLY A 264 6.47 7.06 7.82
N VAL A 265 5.81 6.40 8.78
CA VAL A 265 4.48 6.85 9.25
C VAL A 265 4.59 8.25 9.86
N THR A 266 5.59 8.49 10.71
CA THR A 266 5.86 9.82 11.27
C THR A 266 6.13 10.84 10.17
N GLY A 267 6.97 10.49 9.19
CA GLY A 267 7.24 11.37 8.04
C GLY A 267 5.98 11.65 7.21
N THR A 268 5.09 10.67 7.06
CA THR A 268 3.79 10.87 6.38
C THR A 268 2.91 11.87 7.13
N ILE A 269 2.87 11.80 8.46
CA ILE A 269 2.12 12.77 9.29
C ILE A 269 2.71 14.17 9.15
N LEU A 270 4.03 14.31 9.25
CA LEU A 270 4.71 15.59 9.10
C LEU A 270 4.50 16.19 7.70
N LEU A 271 4.60 15.37 6.67
CA LEU A 271 4.34 15.81 5.30
C LEU A 271 2.89 16.27 5.12
N ASN A 272 1.96 15.64 5.81
CA ASN A 272 0.57 16.06 5.76
C ASN A 272 0.32 17.41 6.48
N VAL A 273 1.02 17.68 7.59
CA VAL A 273 1.02 19.03 8.20
C VAL A 273 1.54 20.06 7.20
N ILE A 274 2.66 19.77 6.53
CA ILE A 274 3.22 20.64 5.49
C ILE A 274 2.23 20.82 4.34
N ARG A 275 1.58 19.76 3.87
CA ARG A 275 0.57 19.83 2.83
C ARG A 275 -0.58 20.78 3.19
N ILE A 276 -1.19 20.60 4.35
CA ILE A 276 -2.31 21.45 4.80
C ILE A 276 -1.83 22.88 5.03
N PHE A 277 -0.60 23.08 5.53
CA PHE A 277 0.02 24.41 5.64
C PHE A 277 0.19 25.08 4.27
N LEU A 278 0.66 24.35 3.25
CA LEU A 278 0.79 24.88 1.88
C LEU A 278 -0.56 25.25 1.27
N ILE A 279 -1.62 24.47 1.53
CA ILE A 279 -2.97 24.80 1.11
C ILE A 279 -3.45 26.09 1.79
N ALA A 280 -3.21 26.23 3.10
CA ALA A 280 -3.57 27.43 3.85
C ALA A 280 -2.74 28.64 3.40
N TYR A 281 -1.45 28.46 3.11
CA TYR A 281 -0.58 29.51 2.56
C TYR A 281 -1.04 29.96 1.17
N TYR A 282 -1.42 29.01 0.30
CA TYR A 282 -2.01 29.32 -1.00
C TYR A 282 -3.30 30.14 -0.85
N GLY A 283 -4.18 29.72 0.08
CA GLY A 283 -5.39 30.46 0.43
C GLY A 283 -5.11 31.88 0.93
N TYR A 284 -4.03 32.07 1.65
CA TYR A 284 -3.61 33.40 2.13
C TYR A 284 -3.13 34.31 0.98
N VAL A 285 -2.30 33.80 0.05
CA VAL A 285 -1.59 34.64 -0.92
C VAL A 285 -2.30 34.74 -2.26
N TYR A 286 -2.84 33.63 -2.77
CA TYR A 286 -3.21 33.49 -4.18
C TYR A 286 -4.70 33.23 -4.40
N ALA A 287 -5.39 32.48 -3.52
CA ALA A 287 -6.78 32.10 -3.78
C ALA A 287 -7.70 33.30 -3.86
N VAL A 288 -8.45 33.39 -4.96
CA VAL A 288 -9.47 34.39 -5.21
C VAL A 288 -10.86 33.85 -4.86
N SER A 289 -11.02 32.53 -4.92
CA SER A 289 -12.28 31.82 -4.64
C SER A 289 -12.05 30.53 -3.88
N GLY A 290 -13.12 29.96 -3.31
CA GLY A 290 -13.07 28.61 -2.72
C GLY A 290 -12.74 27.54 -3.74
N ALA A 291 -13.19 27.69 -4.99
CA ALA A 291 -12.87 26.76 -6.07
C ALA A 291 -11.38 26.71 -6.41
N ASP A 292 -10.67 27.85 -6.36
CA ASP A 292 -9.22 27.90 -6.55
C ASP A 292 -8.50 27.13 -5.43
N LEU A 293 -8.97 27.31 -4.18
CA LEU A 293 -8.42 26.61 -3.03
C LEU A 293 -8.63 25.09 -3.14
N ASP A 294 -9.79 24.65 -3.57
CA ASP A 294 -10.11 23.24 -3.78
C ASP A 294 -9.30 22.62 -4.93
N ALA A 295 -9.11 23.35 -6.03
CA ALA A 295 -8.26 22.92 -7.14
C ALA A 295 -6.80 22.71 -6.70
N PHE A 296 -6.25 23.66 -5.92
CA PHE A 296 -4.92 23.53 -5.36
C PHE A 296 -4.82 22.40 -4.34
N HIS A 297 -5.84 22.25 -3.46
CA HIS A 297 -5.92 21.16 -2.49
C HIS A 297 -5.81 19.78 -3.18
N ASN A 298 -6.56 19.57 -4.23
CA ASN A 298 -6.53 18.31 -4.96
C ASN A 298 -5.15 18.06 -5.60
N SER A 299 -4.60 19.05 -6.29
CA SER A 299 -3.32 18.92 -6.99
C SER A 299 -2.14 18.65 -6.05
N ILE A 300 -2.02 19.41 -4.96
CA ILE A 300 -0.90 19.24 -4.02
C ILE A 300 -0.96 17.90 -3.29
N GLY A 301 -2.19 17.39 -3.05
CA GLY A 301 -2.41 16.08 -2.41
C GLY A 301 -1.94 14.92 -3.25
N GLU A 302 -2.21 14.98 -4.54
CA GLU A 302 -1.81 13.94 -5.50
C GLU A 302 -0.30 13.89 -5.73
N PHE A 303 0.40 15.03 -5.59
CA PHE A 303 1.83 15.12 -5.88
C PHE A 303 2.73 14.79 -4.69
N LEU A 304 2.49 15.38 -3.52
CA LEU A 304 3.42 15.30 -2.38
C LEU A 304 3.58 13.89 -1.84
N PHE A 305 2.50 13.13 -1.78
CA PHE A 305 2.53 11.83 -1.13
C PHE A 305 3.26 10.74 -1.94
N PRO A 306 3.06 10.59 -3.26
CA PRO A 306 3.88 9.69 -4.07
C PRO A 306 5.36 10.03 -4.04
N VAL A 307 5.71 11.33 -4.08
CA VAL A 307 7.11 11.77 -3.98
C VAL A 307 7.73 11.33 -2.65
N TRP A 308 6.98 11.47 -1.55
CA TRP A 308 7.43 11.00 -0.24
C TRP A 308 7.66 9.49 -0.19
N ILE A 309 6.71 8.69 -0.69
CA ILE A 309 6.85 7.24 -0.73
C ILE A 309 8.12 6.85 -1.47
N VAL A 310 8.32 7.39 -2.68
CA VAL A 310 9.50 7.06 -3.51
C VAL A 310 10.78 7.50 -2.82
N ALA A 311 10.84 8.71 -2.31
CA ALA A 311 12.01 9.23 -1.60
C ALA A 311 12.36 8.36 -0.38
N PHE A 312 11.36 8.01 0.43
CA PHE A 312 11.57 7.18 1.61
C PHE A 312 12.00 5.75 1.26
N LEU A 313 11.42 5.14 0.22
CA LEU A 313 11.85 3.85 -0.29
C LEU A 313 13.33 3.87 -0.71
N LEU A 314 13.73 4.90 -1.46
CA LEU A 314 15.13 5.07 -1.89
C LEU A 314 16.07 5.25 -0.68
N ILE A 315 15.66 5.99 0.35
CA ILE A 315 16.41 6.12 1.60
C ILE A 315 16.61 4.74 2.26
N VAL A 316 15.53 3.98 2.45
CA VAL A 316 15.58 2.65 3.08
C VAL A 316 16.49 1.71 2.28
N LEU A 317 16.33 1.64 0.96
CA LEU A 317 17.14 0.78 0.10
C LEU A 317 18.62 1.19 0.13
N ASN A 318 18.93 2.47 0.14
CA ASN A 318 20.30 2.97 0.21
C ASN A 318 20.95 2.65 1.57
N VAL A 319 20.23 2.85 2.67
CA VAL A 319 20.71 2.52 4.03
C VAL A 319 20.99 1.02 4.14
N GLU A 320 20.06 0.16 3.72
CA GLU A 320 20.26 -1.29 3.76
C GLU A 320 21.38 -1.75 2.82
N GLY A 321 21.51 -1.15 1.64
CA GLY A 321 22.60 -1.41 0.70
C GLY A 321 23.97 -1.12 1.31
N ARG A 322 24.11 0.01 2.01
CA ARG A 322 25.36 0.37 2.71
C ARG A 322 25.67 -0.57 3.87
N LEU A 323 24.68 -0.90 4.69
CA LEU A 323 24.84 -1.80 5.83
C LEU A 323 25.19 -3.23 5.38
N SER A 324 24.56 -3.74 4.33
CA SER A 324 24.84 -5.06 3.76
C SER A 324 26.20 -5.11 3.07
N GLY A 325 26.59 -4.05 2.35
CA GLY A 325 27.90 -3.93 1.72
C GLY A 325 29.04 -3.86 2.74
N GLY A 326 28.85 -3.16 3.86
CA GLY A 326 29.79 -3.11 4.98
C GLY A 326 29.98 -4.48 5.63
N ALA A 327 28.90 -5.18 5.93
CA ALA A 327 28.96 -6.53 6.51
C ALA A 327 29.66 -7.52 5.59
N ARG A 328 29.45 -7.45 4.29
CA ARG A 328 30.10 -8.30 3.30
C ARG A 328 31.62 -8.03 3.21
N ARG A 329 32.03 -6.75 3.29
CA ARG A 329 33.47 -6.38 3.33
C ARG A 329 34.16 -6.91 4.58
N ILE A 330 33.51 -6.79 5.76
CA ILE A 330 34.04 -7.32 7.02
C ILE A 330 34.19 -8.85 6.95
N ALA A 331 33.16 -9.55 6.45
CA ALA A 331 33.19 -11.00 6.30
C ALA A 331 34.29 -11.47 5.35
N VAL A 332 34.54 -10.76 4.25
CA VAL A 332 35.66 -11.07 3.32
C VAL A 332 36.99 -10.80 3.97
N GLN A 333 37.17 -9.71 4.71
CA GLN A 333 38.40 -9.43 5.43
C GLN A 333 38.68 -10.49 6.51
N THR A 334 37.65 -10.93 7.25
CA THR A 334 37.77 -11.94 8.29
C THR A 334 38.11 -13.31 7.68
N SER A 335 37.57 -13.65 6.52
CA SER A 335 37.89 -14.90 5.82
C SER A 335 39.31 -14.94 5.19
N GLN A 336 39.96 -13.78 5.02
CA GLN A 336 41.31 -13.68 4.50
C GLN A 336 42.36 -13.69 5.58
N ILE A 337 42.00 -13.71 6.88
CA ILE A 337 42.96 -13.90 7.95
C ILE A 337 43.39 -15.39 7.91
N PRO A 338 44.65 -15.70 7.59
CA PRO A 338 45.12 -17.11 7.54
C PRO A 338 44.93 -17.75 8.90
N THR A 339 44.25 -18.87 8.95
CA THR A 339 44.03 -19.68 10.15
C THR A 339 45.33 -19.99 10.87
N THR A 340 46.45 -20.11 10.12
CA THR A 340 47.80 -20.26 10.62
C THR A 340 48.27 -19.16 11.58
N THR A 341 47.80 -17.93 11.43
CA THR A 341 48.19 -16.80 12.30
C THR A 341 47.47 -16.85 13.65
N LEU A 342 46.25 -17.34 13.69
CA LEU A 342 45.48 -17.54 14.94
C LEU A 342 46.00 -18.75 15.72
N GLU A 343 46.27 -19.88 15.08
CA GLU A 343 46.82 -21.06 15.71
C GLU A 343 48.19 -20.79 16.30
N HIS A 344 49.07 -20.04 15.61
CA HIS A 344 50.39 -19.67 16.12
C HIS A 344 50.32 -18.72 17.33
N LYS A 345 49.36 -17.78 17.37
CA LYS A 345 49.17 -16.91 18.54
C LYS A 345 48.57 -17.65 19.73
N VAL A 346 47.58 -18.51 19.52
CA VAL A 346 46.96 -19.32 20.57
C VAL A 346 47.99 -20.33 21.13
N SER A 347 48.77 -21.02 20.29
CA SER A 347 49.82 -21.94 20.70
C SER A 347 50.92 -21.24 21.52
N ARG A 348 51.40 -20.03 21.11
CA ARG A 348 52.34 -19.23 21.90
C ARG A 348 51.76 -18.83 23.26
N SER A 349 50.50 -18.40 23.32
CA SER A 349 49.88 -18.02 24.59
C SER A 349 49.73 -19.20 25.54
N LEU A 350 49.33 -20.36 25.04
CA LEU A 350 49.23 -21.60 25.82
C LEU A 350 50.57 -22.08 26.30
N HIS A 351 51.64 -21.98 25.49
CA HIS A 351 52.96 -22.34 25.87
C HIS A 351 53.57 -21.42 26.96
N THR A 352 53.22 -20.12 26.91
CA THR A 352 53.61 -19.13 27.92
C THR A 352 52.90 -19.38 29.26
N ILE A 353 51.62 -19.70 29.24
CA ILE A 353 50.82 -20.05 30.43
C ILE A 353 51.30 -21.36 31.04
N SER A 354 51.61 -22.38 30.23
CA SER A 354 52.16 -23.66 30.70
C SER A 354 53.50 -23.49 31.41
N LYS A 355 54.39 -22.64 30.87
CA LYS A 355 55.66 -22.34 31.53
C LYS A 355 55.56 -21.56 32.84
N GLN A 356 54.54 -20.72 32.97
CA GLN A 356 54.29 -20.01 34.23
C GLN A 356 53.72 -20.94 35.31
N LEU A 357 52.87 -21.92 34.93
CA LEU A 357 52.28 -22.90 35.83
C LEU A 357 53.32 -23.96 36.33
N GLN A 358 54.40 -24.17 35.60
CA GLN A 358 55.53 -25.06 36.05
C GLN A 358 56.53 -24.39 37.00
N ARG A 359 56.35 -23.08 37.25
CA ARG A 359 57.26 -22.31 38.14
C ARG A 359 56.64 -21.96 39.50
N VAL A 360 55.43 -22.41 39.75
CA VAL A 360 54.72 -22.38 41.03
C VAL A 360 54.67 -23.78 41.60
#